data_f185bb03a2436b1de8555c86afae78f7
#
_entry.id   f185bb03a2436b1de8555c86afae78f7
#
_cell.length_a   1.000
_cell.length_b   1.000
_cell.length_c   1.000
_cell.angle_alpha   90.00
_cell.angle_beta   90.00
_cell.angle_gamma   90.00
#
_symmetry.space_group_name_H-M   'P 1'
#
loop_
_entity.id
_entity.type
_entity.pdbx_description
1 polymer ?
#
loop_
_entity_poly.entity_id
_entity_poly.type
_entity_poly.pdbx_seq_one_letter_code
_entity_poly.pdbx_strand_id
1 'polypeptide(L)'
;KNIEVAARLGGPDLDGNPTLYDAVQKGRKSSLPNDNIERAIKRGSGVGADAVEYQTIMYEGYGPNGVAILIECLTDNKNRAAAEVRLAVSRNGGTMADPGSVSYQFGRKGVIVVAKTEGTDEDRILEAVLEVGIDDLEDRGEQFVITTDPSAMVAVRTALQDAGIDYESADVEFVSSMPVQTDADTARKVIKLI
;
A
#
# COMPACT_ATOMS: atom_id res chain seq x y z
N LYS A 1 11.83 -5.37 5.40
CA LYS A 1 11.19 -5.82 4.15
C LYS A 1 10.67 -4.62 3.36
N ASN A 2 9.78 -3.77 3.88
CA ASN A 2 9.22 -2.60 3.15
C ASN A 2 10.29 -1.63 2.63
N ILE A 3 11.33 -1.31 3.43
CA ILE A 3 12.46 -0.45 3.01
C ILE A 3 13.22 -1.08 1.83
N GLU A 4 13.44 -2.38 1.87
CA GLU A 4 14.13 -3.15 0.84
C GLU A 4 13.35 -3.16 -0.49
N VAL A 5 12.02 -3.32 -0.39
CA VAL A 5 11.09 -3.24 -1.51
C VAL A 5 11.07 -1.84 -2.13
N ALA A 6 10.92 -0.81 -1.30
CA ALA A 6 10.89 0.57 -1.75
C ALA A 6 12.19 1.00 -2.44
N ALA A 7 13.35 0.61 -1.87
CA ALA A 7 14.66 0.84 -2.48
C ALA A 7 14.82 0.12 -3.83
N ARG A 8 14.21 -1.05 -3.98
CA ARG A 8 14.22 -1.81 -5.23
C ARG A 8 13.44 -1.16 -6.35
N LEU A 9 12.23 -0.69 -6.02
CA LEU A 9 11.29 -0.16 -7.00
C LEU A 9 11.65 1.27 -7.46
N GLY A 10 12.15 2.10 -6.54
CA GLY A 10 12.39 3.52 -6.80
C GLY A 10 13.84 3.96 -6.63
N GLY A 11 14.78 3.02 -6.40
CA GLY A 11 16.19 3.34 -6.16
C GLY A 11 16.54 3.65 -4.70
N PRO A 12 17.83 3.75 -4.36
CA PRO A 12 18.32 3.93 -2.99
C PRO A 12 18.26 5.37 -2.48
N ASP A 13 17.98 6.33 -3.35
CA ASP A 13 17.97 7.74 -3.00
C ASP A 13 16.67 8.12 -2.28
N LEU A 14 16.79 8.61 -1.05
CA LEU A 14 15.65 9.02 -0.23
C LEU A 14 14.93 10.26 -0.80
N ASP A 15 15.66 11.17 -1.42
CA ASP A 15 15.09 12.40 -1.96
C ASP A 15 14.35 12.14 -3.28
N GLY A 16 14.85 11.17 -4.06
CA GLY A 16 14.24 10.76 -5.32
C GLY A 16 13.21 9.64 -5.20
N ASN A 17 13.03 9.05 -4.01
CA ASN A 17 12.15 7.90 -3.78
C ASN A 17 11.22 8.12 -2.58
N PRO A 18 10.05 8.75 -2.78
CA PRO A 18 9.09 9.04 -1.71
C PRO A 18 8.64 7.80 -0.93
N THR A 19 8.42 6.69 -1.62
CA THR A 19 8.04 5.41 -1.00
C THR A 19 9.13 4.90 -0.06
N LEU A 20 10.40 5.04 -0.46
CA LEU A 20 11.54 4.69 0.39
C LEU A 20 11.63 5.62 1.60
N TYR A 21 11.45 6.93 1.38
CA TYR A 21 11.43 7.90 2.46
C TYR A 21 10.40 7.53 3.54
N ASP A 22 9.16 7.27 3.13
CA ASP A 22 8.08 6.92 4.06
C ASP A 22 8.34 5.57 4.76
N ALA A 23 8.85 4.57 4.04
CA ALA A 23 9.22 3.29 4.64
C ALA A 23 10.33 3.44 5.69
N VAL A 24 11.30 4.34 5.45
CA VAL A 24 12.36 4.67 6.41
C VAL A 24 11.80 5.41 7.63
N GLN A 25 10.90 6.38 7.44
CA GLN A 25 10.27 7.09 8.54
C GLN A 25 9.43 6.15 9.43
N LYS A 26 8.64 5.26 8.82
CA LYS A 26 7.92 4.20 9.55
C LYS A 26 8.89 3.31 10.34
N GLY A 27 10.02 2.92 9.74
CA GLY A 27 11.06 2.15 10.41
C GLY A 27 11.65 2.87 11.61
N ARG A 28 11.95 4.16 11.49
CA ARG A 28 12.44 5.01 12.58
C ARG A 28 11.42 5.18 13.71
N LYS A 29 10.15 5.44 13.37
CA LYS A 29 9.03 5.48 14.33
C LYS A 29 8.89 4.16 15.11
N SER A 30 9.20 3.03 14.47
CA SER A 30 9.23 1.69 15.10
C SER A 30 10.57 1.34 15.78
N SER A 31 11.43 2.32 16.02
CA SER A 31 12.75 2.15 16.67
C SER A 31 13.69 1.20 15.93
N LEU A 32 13.57 1.07 14.59
CA LEU A 32 14.50 0.27 13.80
C LEU A 32 15.88 0.94 13.75
N PRO A 33 16.99 0.24 14.12
CA PRO A 33 18.33 0.80 14.09
C PRO A 33 18.74 1.28 12.69
N ASN A 34 19.45 2.40 12.62
CA ASN A 34 19.89 2.98 11.34
C ASN A 34 20.73 2.00 10.50
N ASP A 35 21.60 1.20 11.11
CA ASP A 35 22.40 0.18 10.43
C ASP A 35 21.52 -0.88 9.73
N ASN A 36 20.34 -1.19 10.30
CA ASN A 36 19.39 -2.10 9.70
C ASN A 36 18.66 -1.44 8.52
N ILE A 37 18.36 -0.14 8.62
CA ILE A 37 17.78 0.65 7.54
C ILE A 37 18.75 0.70 6.36
N GLU A 38 20.01 1.06 6.59
CA GLU A 38 21.05 1.14 5.54
C GLU A 38 21.29 -0.22 4.87
N ARG A 39 21.35 -1.29 5.65
CA ARG A 39 21.48 -2.66 5.11
C ARG A 39 20.27 -3.06 4.26
N ALA A 40 19.07 -2.66 4.67
CA ALA A 40 17.85 -2.92 3.90
C ALA A 40 17.85 -2.13 2.57
N ILE A 41 18.27 -0.86 2.58
CA ILE A 41 18.43 -0.05 1.37
C ILE A 41 19.44 -0.67 0.41
N LYS A 42 20.62 -1.06 0.92
CA LYS A 42 21.67 -1.70 0.10
C LYS A 42 21.20 -3.00 -0.53
N ARG A 43 20.51 -3.86 0.23
CA ARG A 43 19.95 -5.11 -0.32
C ARG A 43 18.88 -4.87 -1.36
N GLY A 44 18.00 -3.91 -1.10
CA GLY A 44 16.94 -3.53 -2.03
C GLY A 44 17.49 -2.97 -3.34
N SER A 45 18.50 -2.12 -3.28
CA SER A 45 19.09 -1.49 -4.48
C SER A 45 19.91 -2.44 -5.36
N GLY A 46 20.11 -3.69 -4.94
CA GLY A 46 20.89 -4.66 -5.72
C GLY A 46 22.39 -4.40 -5.71
N VAL A 47 22.88 -3.58 -4.79
CA VAL A 47 24.30 -3.27 -4.63
C VAL A 47 24.90 -4.21 -3.58
N GLY A 48 25.70 -5.20 -3.99
CA GLY A 48 26.46 -6.10 -3.12
C GLY A 48 26.37 -7.57 -3.51
N ALA A 49 27.18 -8.41 -2.86
CA ALA A 49 27.26 -9.86 -3.11
C ALA A 49 25.99 -10.63 -2.72
N ASP A 50 25.10 -10.02 -1.92
CA ASP A 50 23.83 -10.60 -1.45
C ASP A 50 22.60 -10.05 -2.20
N ALA A 51 22.79 -9.51 -3.39
CA ALA A 51 21.70 -8.98 -4.20
C ALA A 51 20.77 -10.11 -4.66
N VAL A 52 19.60 -10.21 -4.03
CA VAL A 52 18.56 -11.16 -4.41
C VAL A 52 17.69 -10.52 -5.48
N GLU A 53 17.47 -11.23 -6.59
CA GLU A 53 16.59 -10.77 -7.65
C GLU A 53 15.13 -11.01 -7.26
N TYR A 54 14.43 -9.96 -6.82
CA TYR A 54 13.01 -10.00 -6.55
C TYR A 54 12.20 -9.69 -7.81
N GLN A 55 11.06 -10.31 -7.93
CA GLN A 55 10.08 -10.03 -8.97
C GLN A 55 8.68 -9.88 -8.36
N THR A 56 7.92 -8.94 -8.89
CA THR A 56 6.52 -8.76 -8.51
C THR A 56 5.65 -9.68 -9.35
N ILE A 57 4.77 -10.43 -8.68
CA ILE A 57 3.79 -11.31 -9.30
C ILE A 57 2.42 -10.91 -8.78
N MET A 58 1.47 -10.77 -9.69
CA MET A 58 0.07 -10.54 -9.34
C MET A 58 -0.67 -11.87 -9.34
N TYR A 59 -1.41 -12.14 -8.29
CA TYR A 59 -2.35 -13.27 -8.21
C TYR A 59 -3.76 -12.72 -8.07
N GLU A 60 -4.69 -13.46 -8.60
CA GLU A 60 -6.10 -13.14 -8.61
C GLU A 60 -6.90 -14.25 -7.95
N GLY A 61 -7.98 -13.88 -7.28
CA GLY A 61 -8.82 -14.85 -6.61
C GLY A 61 -10.14 -14.26 -6.11
N TYR A 62 -10.92 -15.14 -5.53
CA TYR A 62 -12.15 -14.79 -4.85
C TYR A 62 -12.07 -15.26 -3.41
N GLY A 63 -12.36 -14.37 -2.50
CA GLY A 63 -12.54 -14.66 -1.08
C GLY A 63 -13.93 -15.21 -0.77
N PRO A 64 -14.24 -15.35 0.53
CA PRO A 64 -15.57 -15.75 0.98
C PRO A 64 -16.67 -14.92 0.32
N ASN A 65 -17.76 -15.57 -0.08
CA ASN A 65 -18.91 -14.97 -0.76
C ASN A 65 -18.58 -14.28 -2.10
N GLY A 66 -17.48 -14.68 -2.76
CA GLY A 66 -17.10 -14.17 -4.09
C GLY A 66 -16.51 -12.77 -4.09
N VAL A 67 -16.02 -12.28 -2.97
CA VAL A 67 -15.31 -11.00 -2.90
C VAL A 67 -14.03 -11.09 -3.74
N ALA A 68 -13.88 -10.21 -4.74
CA ALA A 68 -12.70 -10.17 -5.58
C ALA A 68 -11.44 -9.80 -4.78
N ILE A 69 -10.35 -10.52 -5.00
CA ILE A 69 -9.07 -10.29 -4.32
C ILE A 69 -7.96 -10.19 -5.35
N LEU A 70 -7.18 -9.12 -5.28
CA LEU A 70 -5.94 -8.94 -6.00
C LEU A 70 -4.79 -9.01 -5.01
N ILE A 71 -3.78 -9.85 -5.30
CA ILE A 71 -2.67 -10.11 -4.40
C ILE A 71 -1.37 -9.75 -5.10
N GLU A 72 -0.72 -8.69 -4.63
CA GLU A 72 0.62 -8.32 -5.09
C GLU A 72 1.66 -9.04 -4.23
N CYS A 73 2.50 -9.86 -4.87
CA CYS A 73 3.53 -10.65 -4.20
C CYS A 73 4.90 -10.31 -4.74
N LEU A 74 5.77 -9.77 -3.89
CA LEU A 74 7.19 -9.59 -4.19
C LEU A 74 7.98 -10.80 -3.69
N THR A 75 8.61 -11.53 -4.60
CA THR A 75 9.30 -12.79 -4.29
C THR A 75 10.58 -12.98 -5.09
N ASP A 76 11.53 -13.67 -4.49
CA ASP A 76 12.72 -14.22 -5.13
C ASP A 76 12.49 -15.63 -5.71
N ASN A 77 11.33 -16.24 -5.42
CA ASN A 77 11.00 -17.60 -5.86
C ASN A 77 9.51 -17.74 -6.22
N LYS A 78 9.21 -17.69 -7.51
CA LYS A 78 7.85 -17.79 -8.06
C LYS A 78 7.10 -19.04 -7.60
N ASN A 79 7.77 -20.19 -7.60
CA ASN A 79 7.11 -21.47 -7.32
C ASN A 79 6.72 -21.56 -5.84
N ARG A 80 7.60 -21.11 -4.93
CA ARG A 80 7.31 -21.03 -3.50
C ARG A 80 6.16 -20.06 -3.25
N ALA A 81 6.22 -18.85 -3.81
CA ALA A 81 5.17 -17.85 -3.65
C ALA A 81 3.81 -18.36 -4.15
N ALA A 82 3.76 -18.98 -5.34
CA ALA A 82 2.52 -19.53 -5.88
C ALA A 82 1.92 -20.63 -4.98
N ALA A 83 2.75 -21.49 -4.40
CA ALA A 83 2.29 -22.54 -3.49
C ALA A 83 1.76 -21.96 -2.18
N GLU A 84 2.48 -21.00 -1.59
CA GLU A 84 2.11 -20.34 -0.33
C GLU A 84 0.84 -19.51 -0.48
N VAL A 85 0.72 -18.70 -1.54
CA VAL A 85 -0.48 -17.89 -1.82
C VAL A 85 -1.70 -18.80 -2.04
N ARG A 86 -1.57 -19.85 -2.86
CA ARG A 86 -2.66 -20.80 -3.08
C ARG A 86 -3.11 -21.47 -1.78
N LEU A 87 -2.16 -21.85 -0.94
CA LEU A 87 -2.45 -22.49 0.34
C LEU A 87 -3.13 -21.50 1.30
N ALA A 88 -2.66 -20.26 1.37
CA ALA A 88 -3.25 -19.22 2.22
C ALA A 88 -4.68 -18.90 1.80
N VAL A 89 -4.92 -18.70 0.51
CA VAL A 89 -6.25 -18.42 -0.04
C VAL A 89 -7.21 -19.58 0.24
N SER A 90 -6.82 -20.81 -0.07
CA SER A 90 -7.70 -21.99 0.11
C SER A 90 -8.00 -22.29 1.57
N ARG A 91 -7.03 -22.15 2.48
CA ARG A 91 -7.24 -22.37 3.92
C ARG A 91 -8.19 -21.36 4.56
N ASN A 92 -8.30 -20.17 3.99
CA ASN A 92 -9.15 -19.10 4.50
C ASN A 92 -10.46 -18.94 3.70
N GLY A 93 -10.87 -20.00 2.96
CA GLY A 93 -12.17 -20.06 2.30
C GLY A 93 -12.24 -19.29 0.98
N GLY A 94 -11.09 -18.92 0.40
CA GLY A 94 -11.01 -18.34 -0.93
C GLY A 94 -10.66 -19.36 -2.02
N THR A 95 -10.71 -18.90 -3.25
CA THR A 95 -10.37 -19.68 -4.46
C THR A 95 -9.48 -18.84 -5.37
N MET A 96 -8.40 -19.43 -5.89
CA MET A 96 -7.58 -18.79 -6.91
C MET A 96 -8.34 -18.70 -8.22
N ALA A 97 -8.13 -17.62 -8.94
CA ALA A 97 -8.71 -17.36 -10.25
C ALA A 97 -7.63 -17.25 -11.34
N ASP A 98 -8.03 -17.33 -12.58
CA ASP A 98 -7.14 -17.11 -13.71
C ASP A 98 -6.78 -15.63 -13.86
N PRO A 99 -5.61 -15.31 -14.42
CA PRO A 99 -5.22 -13.93 -14.69
C PRO A 99 -6.26 -13.19 -15.55
N GLY A 100 -6.62 -11.97 -15.14
CA GLY A 100 -7.64 -11.16 -15.79
C GLY A 100 -9.06 -11.34 -15.24
N SER A 101 -9.26 -12.24 -14.27
CA SER A 101 -10.60 -12.50 -13.71
C SER A 101 -11.12 -11.37 -12.83
N VAL A 102 -10.24 -10.67 -12.10
CA VAL A 102 -10.62 -9.60 -11.17
C VAL A 102 -9.78 -8.33 -11.31
N SER A 103 -8.60 -8.40 -11.91
CA SER A 103 -7.66 -7.27 -12.00
C SER A 103 -8.22 -6.02 -12.66
N TYR A 104 -9.17 -6.18 -13.60
CA TYR A 104 -9.86 -5.06 -14.25
C TYR A 104 -10.67 -4.17 -13.30
N GLN A 105 -10.99 -4.66 -12.12
CA GLN A 105 -11.72 -3.92 -11.07
C GLN A 105 -10.81 -3.04 -10.24
N PHE A 106 -9.49 -3.20 -10.34
CA PHE A 106 -8.54 -2.52 -9.49
C PHE A 106 -7.67 -1.54 -10.29
N GLY A 107 -7.56 -0.34 -9.77
CA GLY A 107 -6.65 0.68 -10.29
C GLY A 107 -5.57 1.05 -9.27
N ARG A 108 -4.38 1.38 -9.73
CA ARG A 108 -3.35 1.92 -8.84
C ARG A 108 -3.70 3.36 -8.48
N LYS A 109 -3.71 3.65 -7.18
CA LYS A 109 -4.01 4.97 -6.61
C LYS A 109 -3.00 5.32 -5.53
N GLY A 110 -2.73 6.60 -5.37
CA GLY A 110 -2.10 7.10 -4.16
C GLY A 110 -3.16 7.13 -3.04
N VAL A 111 -2.85 6.50 -1.92
CA VAL A 111 -3.74 6.44 -0.74
C VAL A 111 -3.01 7.05 0.43
N ILE A 112 -3.59 8.11 1.00
CA ILE A 112 -3.03 8.83 2.15
C ILE A 112 -4.04 8.73 3.29
N VAL A 113 -3.58 8.27 4.46
CA VAL A 113 -4.41 8.13 5.65
C VAL A 113 -4.05 9.23 6.64
N VAL A 114 -5.04 10.00 7.04
CA VAL A 114 -4.93 11.10 8.00
C VAL A 114 -5.78 10.79 9.23
N ALA A 115 -5.16 10.73 10.41
CA ALA A 115 -5.90 10.53 11.65
C ALA A 115 -6.81 11.74 11.95
N LYS A 116 -8.02 11.48 12.42
CA LYS A 116 -8.86 12.54 12.97
C LYS A 116 -8.32 12.98 14.31
N THR A 117 -8.00 14.28 14.40
CA THR A 117 -7.54 14.91 15.62
C THR A 117 -8.32 16.20 15.86
N GLU A 118 -8.22 16.76 17.05
CA GLU A 118 -8.79 18.08 17.33
C GLU A 118 -8.14 19.12 16.41
N GLY A 119 -8.92 19.68 15.48
CA GLY A 119 -8.47 20.66 14.48
C GLY A 119 -8.03 20.05 13.15
N THR A 120 -8.28 18.76 12.90
CA THR A 120 -8.17 18.13 11.58
C THR A 120 -9.54 17.61 11.17
N ASP A 121 -10.23 18.38 10.34
CA ASP A 121 -11.53 18.07 9.77
C ASP A 121 -11.46 17.99 8.24
N GLU A 122 -12.58 17.62 7.65
CA GLU A 122 -12.71 17.47 6.21
C GLU A 122 -12.44 18.78 5.45
N ASP A 123 -12.98 19.89 5.94
CA ASP A 123 -12.85 21.20 5.30
C ASP A 123 -11.38 21.65 5.26
N ARG A 124 -10.65 21.46 6.35
CA ARG A 124 -9.23 21.80 6.43
C ARG A 124 -8.38 20.95 5.50
N ILE A 125 -8.71 19.66 5.36
CA ILE A 125 -8.01 18.78 4.41
C ILE A 125 -8.29 19.24 2.99
N LEU A 126 -9.56 19.47 2.64
CA LEU A 126 -9.95 19.92 1.31
C LEU A 126 -9.29 21.26 0.93
N GLU A 127 -9.23 22.21 1.87
CA GLU A 127 -8.54 23.49 1.65
C GLU A 127 -7.06 23.28 1.36
N ALA A 128 -6.38 22.41 2.12
CA ALA A 128 -4.96 22.12 1.93
C ALA A 128 -4.65 21.51 0.56
N VAL A 129 -5.52 20.64 0.03
CA VAL A 129 -5.27 19.91 -1.22
C VAL A 129 -5.98 20.49 -2.44
N LEU A 130 -6.68 21.64 -2.28
CA LEU A 130 -7.52 22.25 -3.32
C LEU A 130 -6.77 22.51 -4.64
N GLU A 131 -5.53 22.99 -4.55
CA GLU A 131 -4.74 23.35 -5.73
C GLU A 131 -4.09 22.15 -6.43
N VAL A 132 -3.80 21.09 -5.67
CA VAL A 132 -3.14 19.90 -6.21
C VAL A 132 -4.12 18.88 -6.76
N GLY A 133 -5.37 18.91 -6.29
CA GLY A 133 -6.44 18.01 -6.68
C GLY A 133 -6.30 16.59 -6.11
N ILE A 134 -7.42 16.01 -5.79
CA ILE A 134 -7.55 14.62 -5.31
C ILE A 134 -8.70 13.96 -6.06
N ASP A 135 -8.72 12.62 -6.07
CA ASP A 135 -9.84 11.87 -6.68
C ASP A 135 -11.01 11.75 -5.70
N ASP A 136 -10.71 11.51 -4.42
CA ASP A 136 -11.72 11.30 -3.37
C ASP A 136 -11.17 11.59 -1.98
N LEU A 137 -12.06 11.96 -1.05
CA LEU A 137 -11.82 12.12 0.38
C LEU A 137 -12.94 11.42 1.14
N GLU A 138 -12.61 10.32 1.80
CA GLU A 138 -13.55 9.49 2.53
C GLU A 138 -13.35 9.63 4.04
N ASP A 139 -14.45 9.95 4.76
CA ASP A 139 -14.47 9.89 6.22
C ASP A 139 -14.76 8.46 6.69
N ARG A 140 -13.79 7.83 7.36
CA ARG A 140 -13.90 6.46 7.91
C ARG A 140 -14.06 6.44 9.43
N GLY A 141 -14.59 7.50 10.03
CA GLY A 141 -14.86 7.60 11.45
C GLY A 141 -13.66 8.11 12.25
N GLU A 142 -12.63 7.32 12.47
CA GLU A 142 -11.43 7.74 13.23
C GLU A 142 -10.33 8.34 12.32
N GLN A 143 -10.49 8.22 11.02
CA GLN A 143 -9.51 8.69 10.04
C GLN A 143 -10.17 9.16 8.75
N PHE A 144 -9.48 10.02 8.03
CA PHE A 144 -9.78 10.38 6.64
C PHE A 144 -8.87 9.57 5.70
N VAL A 145 -9.41 9.15 4.58
CA VAL A 145 -8.65 8.49 3.51
C VAL A 145 -8.73 9.32 2.25
N ILE A 146 -7.59 9.82 1.80
CA ILE A 146 -7.46 10.59 0.57
C ILE A 146 -7.00 9.65 -0.53
N THR A 147 -7.71 9.65 -1.65
CA THR A 147 -7.34 8.90 -2.85
C THR A 147 -6.97 9.88 -3.96
N THR A 148 -5.88 9.62 -4.65
CA THR A 148 -5.36 10.48 -5.72
C THR A 148 -4.68 9.65 -6.82
N ASP A 149 -4.37 10.29 -7.96
CA ASP A 149 -3.49 9.70 -8.97
C ASP A 149 -2.12 9.40 -8.34
N PRO A 150 -1.48 8.26 -8.63
CA PRO A 150 -0.16 7.93 -8.10
C PRO A 150 0.90 9.00 -8.34
N SER A 151 0.84 9.70 -9.45
CA SER A 151 1.78 10.78 -9.80
C SER A 151 1.57 12.06 -8.97
N ALA A 152 0.35 12.29 -8.48
CA ALA A 152 0.00 13.45 -7.66
C ALA A 152 0.27 13.24 -6.16
N MET A 153 0.50 12.01 -5.72
CA MET A 153 0.65 11.66 -4.30
C MET A 153 1.71 12.51 -3.57
N VAL A 154 2.84 12.80 -4.23
CA VAL A 154 3.91 13.63 -3.63
C VAL A 154 3.41 15.05 -3.39
N ALA A 155 2.71 15.63 -4.35
CA ALA A 155 2.18 16.99 -4.25
C ALA A 155 1.11 17.08 -3.13
N VAL A 156 0.19 16.10 -3.07
CA VAL A 156 -0.83 16.04 -2.01
C VAL A 156 -0.18 15.92 -0.63
N ARG A 157 0.81 15.03 -0.49
CA ARG A 157 1.55 14.87 0.78
C ARG A 157 2.24 16.17 1.20
N THR A 158 2.91 16.85 0.26
CA THR A 158 3.57 18.14 0.54
C THR A 158 2.55 19.19 0.97
N ALA A 159 1.43 19.29 0.28
CA ALA A 159 0.36 20.24 0.63
C ALA A 159 -0.20 20.01 2.04
N LEU A 160 -0.41 18.75 2.45
CA LEU A 160 -0.80 18.42 3.82
C LEU A 160 0.25 18.83 4.84
N GLN A 161 1.53 18.56 4.57
CA GLN A 161 2.64 18.94 5.46
C GLN A 161 2.75 20.47 5.59
N ASP A 162 2.63 21.21 4.50
CA ASP A 162 2.67 22.68 4.49
C ASP A 162 1.51 23.29 5.28
N ALA A 163 0.35 22.63 5.28
CA ALA A 163 -0.81 23.01 6.08
C ALA A 163 -0.71 22.54 7.56
N GLY A 164 0.39 21.87 7.94
CA GLY A 164 0.58 21.33 9.29
C GLY A 164 -0.36 20.18 9.61
N ILE A 165 -0.75 19.38 8.59
CA ILE A 165 -1.57 18.18 8.74
C ILE A 165 -0.67 16.96 8.67
N ASP A 166 -0.56 16.23 9.78
CA ASP A 166 0.17 14.98 9.84
C ASP A 166 -0.65 13.84 9.22
N TYR A 167 0.02 12.94 8.49
CA TYR A 167 -0.58 11.73 7.96
C TYR A 167 0.05 10.46 8.57
N GLU A 168 -0.71 9.39 8.68
CA GLU A 168 -0.25 8.10 9.21
C GLU A 168 0.48 7.27 8.16
N SER A 169 -0.04 7.27 6.93
CA SER A 169 0.55 6.56 5.80
C SER A 169 0.29 7.27 4.48
N ALA A 170 1.18 7.05 3.52
CA ALA A 170 1.05 7.51 2.15
C ALA A 170 1.70 6.47 1.24
N ASP A 171 0.90 5.64 0.60
CA ASP A 171 1.34 4.50 -0.19
C ASP A 171 0.60 4.44 -1.54
N VAL A 172 1.22 3.83 -2.55
CA VAL A 172 0.52 3.52 -3.80
C VAL A 172 -0.06 2.12 -3.68
N GLU A 173 -1.38 2.03 -3.76
CA GLU A 173 -2.11 0.80 -3.55
C GLU A 173 -3.02 0.48 -4.74
N PHE A 174 -3.50 -0.76 -4.80
CA PHE A 174 -4.58 -1.14 -5.71
C PHE A 174 -5.92 -0.90 -5.02
N VAL A 175 -6.71 0.02 -5.57
CA VAL A 175 -8.03 0.37 -5.06
C VAL A 175 -9.10 -0.17 -6.00
N SER A 176 -10.12 -0.83 -5.46
CA SER A 176 -11.24 -1.33 -6.25
C SER A 176 -12.13 -0.19 -6.73
N SER A 177 -12.44 -0.18 -8.02
CA SER A 177 -13.45 0.69 -8.62
C SER A 177 -14.88 0.17 -8.46
N MET A 178 -15.02 -1.08 -7.97
CA MET A 178 -16.29 -1.77 -7.80
C MET A 178 -16.40 -2.34 -6.37
N PRO A 179 -16.45 -1.49 -5.33
CA PRO A 179 -16.57 -1.96 -3.96
C PRO A 179 -17.90 -2.70 -3.77
N VAL A 180 -17.86 -3.81 -3.04
CA VAL A 180 -19.05 -4.58 -2.68
C VAL A 180 -19.33 -4.45 -1.19
N GLN A 181 -20.60 -4.24 -0.84
CA GLN A 181 -21.01 -4.29 0.56
C GLN A 181 -21.12 -5.75 1.00
N THR A 182 -20.56 -6.06 2.16
CA THR A 182 -20.62 -7.38 2.75
C THR A 182 -21.22 -7.32 4.16
N ASP A 183 -21.78 -8.43 4.64
CA ASP A 183 -22.12 -8.56 6.06
C ASP A 183 -20.87 -8.68 6.95
N ALA A 184 -21.06 -8.46 8.24
CA ALA A 184 -19.95 -8.47 9.20
C ALA A 184 -19.22 -9.83 9.28
N ASP A 185 -19.91 -10.92 8.97
CA ASP A 185 -19.35 -12.28 9.03
C ASP A 185 -18.44 -12.53 7.81
N THR A 186 -18.88 -12.12 6.64
CA THR A 186 -18.07 -12.14 5.41
C THR A 186 -16.86 -11.23 5.56
N ALA A 187 -17.03 -10.00 6.06
CA ALA A 187 -15.94 -9.07 6.30
C ALA A 187 -14.85 -9.66 7.21
N ARG A 188 -15.23 -10.29 8.34
CA ARG A 188 -14.27 -10.97 9.24
C ARG A 188 -13.50 -12.10 8.54
N LYS A 189 -14.17 -12.86 7.67
CA LYS A 189 -13.52 -13.94 6.91
C LYS A 189 -12.56 -13.40 5.87
N VAL A 190 -12.91 -12.30 5.20
CA VAL A 190 -12.02 -11.62 4.24
C VAL A 190 -10.81 -11.02 4.95
N ILE A 191 -11.00 -10.31 6.06
CA ILE A 191 -9.90 -9.76 6.89
C ILE A 191 -8.95 -10.86 7.37
N LYS A 192 -9.47 -12.05 7.68
CA LYS A 192 -8.62 -13.18 8.08
C LYS A 192 -7.81 -13.75 6.91
N LEU A 193 -8.26 -13.54 5.69
CA LEU A 193 -7.56 -13.99 4.48
C LEU A 193 -6.42 -13.03 4.09
N ILE A 194 -6.58 -11.74 4.35
CA ILE A 194 -5.58 -10.70 4.12
C ILE A 194 -4.55 -10.69 5.27
#